data_4d29fcfba206a83635e8acdf4dbe25fb
#
_entry.id   4d29fcfba206a83635e8acdf4dbe25fb
#
_cell.length_a   1.000
_cell.length_b   1.000
_cell.length_c   1.000
_cell.angle_alpha   90.00
_cell.angle_beta   90.00
_cell.angle_gamma   90.00
#
_symmetry.space_group_name_H-M   'P 1'
#
loop_
_entity.id
_entity.type
_entity.pdbx_description
1 polymer ?
#
loop_
_entity_poly.entity_id
_entity_poly.type
_entity_poly.pdbx_seq_one_letter_code
_entity_poly.pdbx_strand_id
1 'polypeptide(L)'
;MVYNQARNGIFTGFTYNFWPVFCLFLLSPLISLPFILAGIYRQKVSALFLLSVFIGLLAWLQVPTNDLYRHTMQYYNYAGKDFDWVINDPTYTDYISSLGKWILVNNGLTYQWYRLFWVAESFFVVAYALNDYILRSTRVYTRKEVFLYFLIWVLFFEFIQTTSGVRYCCACYNYAFALYLFFNRKKYLLGFLFLFVALKTHSSFNFFIPLSFLLYFLCRTRTMAFIGVVVGFIMVSIVLSMFGEALLGRSAEFYFKDGISGSGGSTSIGFVLFILVRLFLLPFAYIGFRYFNLKSPWTRMTLVWASIFIIFITNEVMIFRCAIFLSVVGIFALLECESKRLISHRLFDIVIWCGIFTTVFNAVNYRGYISSSSFEKIAAPVVPVILDNVYDKQWLNSNIKSEAKRS
;
A
#
# COMPACT_ATOMS: atom_id res chain seq x y z
N MET A 1 16.07 -31.58 0.10
CA MET A 1 15.93 -32.60 -0.96
C MET A 1 14.47 -32.96 -1.13
N VAL A 2 13.70 -32.29 -1.95
CA VAL A 2 12.46 -32.75 -2.64
C VAL A 2 12.17 -31.68 -3.72
N TYR A 3 12.88 -31.72 -4.83
CA TYR A 3 12.75 -30.75 -5.92
C TYR A 3 12.24 -31.38 -7.22
N ASN A 4 11.49 -32.49 -7.12
CA ASN A 4 11.05 -33.22 -8.31
C ASN A 4 9.54 -33.53 -8.33
N GLN A 5 8.68 -32.53 -8.03
CA GLN A 5 7.27 -32.66 -8.37
C GLN A 5 6.79 -31.33 -8.96
N ALA A 6 6.70 -31.26 -10.26
CA ALA A 6 5.65 -30.62 -11.04
C ALA A 6 6.14 -30.33 -12.46
N ARG A 7 6.07 -31.28 -13.37
CA ARG A 7 6.17 -31.04 -14.82
C ARG A 7 4.91 -30.40 -15.41
N ASN A 8 3.82 -30.27 -14.66
CA ASN A 8 2.55 -29.75 -15.13
C ASN A 8 2.13 -28.49 -14.33
N GLY A 9 2.86 -27.38 -14.45
CA GLY A 9 2.50 -26.10 -13.87
C GLY A 9 1.98 -25.12 -14.93
N ILE A 10 1.19 -24.13 -14.50
CA ILE A 10 0.59 -23.07 -15.34
C ILE A 10 1.63 -22.35 -16.23
N PHE A 11 2.91 -22.35 -15.85
CA PHE A 11 4.01 -21.69 -16.56
C PHE A 11 5.04 -22.67 -17.14
N THR A 12 4.63 -23.86 -17.58
CA THR A 12 5.57 -24.89 -18.11
C THR A 12 6.32 -24.45 -19.36
N GLY A 13 5.74 -23.59 -20.17
CA GLY A 13 6.35 -23.05 -21.39
C GLY A 13 7.30 -21.86 -21.17
N PHE A 14 7.31 -21.27 -19.98
CA PHE A 14 8.12 -20.09 -19.70
C PHE A 14 9.28 -20.40 -18.75
N THR A 15 10.49 -20.11 -19.19
CA THR A 15 11.68 -20.22 -18.35
C THR A 15 12.06 -18.83 -17.82
N TYR A 16 12.45 -18.74 -16.54
CA TYR A 16 12.93 -17.50 -15.95
C TYR A 16 14.46 -17.58 -15.79
N ASN A 17 15.13 -16.70 -16.51
CA ASN A 17 16.53 -16.35 -16.28
C ASN A 17 16.59 -14.82 -16.20
N PHE A 18 17.24 -14.28 -15.17
CA PHE A 18 17.18 -12.84 -14.87
C PHE A 18 17.67 -11.98 -16.05
N TRP A 19 18.83 -12.23 -16.59
CA TRP A 19 19.41 -11.35 -17.60
C TRP A 19 18.61 -11.30 -18.92
N PRO A 20 18.23 -12.42 -19.54
CA PRO A 20 17.38 -12.37 -20.72
C PRO A 20 16.02 -11.72 -20.45
N VAL A 21 15.40 -11.99 -19.29
CA VAL A 21 14.13 -11.39 -18.93
C VAL A 21 14.28 -9.90 -18.65
N PHE A 22 15.37 -9.46 -18.05
CA PHE A 22 15.68 -8.05 -17.85
C PHE A 22 15.89 -7.31 -19.17
N CYS A 23 16.65 -7.88 -20.12
CA CYS A 23 16.78 -7.30 -21.46
C CYS A 23 15.43 -7.22 -22.19
N LEU A 24 14.62 -8.28 -22.09
CA LEU A 24 13.27 -8.28 -22.65
C LEU A 24 12.38 -7.24 -21.95
N PHE A 25 12.52 -7.06 -20.65
CA PHE A 25 11.82 -6.02 -19.88
C PHE A 25 12.17 -4.61 -20.37
N LEU A 26 13.45 -4.34 -20.66
CA LEU A 26 13.87 -3.05 -21.23
C LEU A 26 13.30 -2.81 -22.63
N LEU A 27 13.13 -3.86 -23.43
CA LEU A 27 12.54 -3.78 -24.77
C LEU A 27 11.01 -3.69 -24.72
N SER A 28 10.37 -4.41 -23.83
CA SER A 28 8.92 -4.37 -23.62
C SER A 28 8.55 -4.97 -22.25
N PRO A 29 8.23 -4.13 -21.26
CA PRO A 29 7.78 -4.62 -19.95
C PRO A 29 6.60 -5.58 -20.05
N LEU A 30 5.63 -5.30 -20.93
CA LEU A 30 4.44 -6.15 -21.11
C LEU A 30 4.79 -7.55 -21.63
N ILE A 31 5.67 -7.65 -22.63
CA ILE A 31 6.08 -8.96 -23.20
C ILE A 31 6.89 -9.76 -22.18
N SER A 32 7.63 -9.10 -21.29
CA SER A 32 8.41 -9.77 -20.25
C SER A 32 7.53 -10.33 -19.11
N LEU A 33 6.30 -9.85 -18.95
CA LEU A 33 5.43 -10.16 -17.80
C LEU A 33 5.16 -11.68 -17.61
N PRO A 34 4.88 -12.50 -18.62
CA PRO A 34 4.71 -13.95 -18.45
C PRO A 34 5.97 -14.62 -17.86
N PHE A 35 7.17 -14.19 -18.29
CA PHE A 35 8.44 -14.71 -17.76
C PHE A 35 8.67 -14.27 -16.31
N ILE A 36 8.33 -13.02 -15.97
CA ILE A 36 8.39 -12.49 -14.61
C ILE A 36 7.45 -13.30 -13.70
N LEU A 37 6.19 -13.54 -14.12
CA LEU A 37 5.24 -14.36 -13.37
C LEU A 37 5.73 -15.81 -13.21
N ALA A 38 6.36 -16.38 -14.23
CA ALA A 38 7.01 -17.68 -14.12
C ALA A 38 8.16 -17.67 -13.11
N GLY A 39 8.90 -16.58 -13.02
CA GLY A 39 9.94 -16.36 -12.00
C GLY A 39 9.36 -16.31 -10.60
N ILE A 40 8.25 -15.59 -10.39
CA ILE A 40 7.54 -15.50 -9.13
C ILE A 40 6.98 -16.88 -8.71
N TYR A 41 6.38 -17.60 -9.65
CA TYR A 41 5.93 -18.98 -9.42
C TYR A 41 7.07 -19.90 -8.95
N ARG A 42 8.32 -19.59 -9.32
CA ARG A 42 9.55 -20.28 -8.88
C ARG A 42 10.22 -19.60 -7.69
N GLN A 43 9.56 -18.65 -7.04
CA GLN A 43 10.04 -17.94 -5.85
C GLN A 43 11.34 -17.15 -6.04
N LYS A 44 11.56 -16.61 -7.25
CA LYS A 44 12.74 -15.80 -7.55
C LYS A 44 12.54 -14.35 -7.12
N VAL A 45 13.33 -13.88 -6.15
CA VAL A 45 13.27 -12.49 -5.63
C VAL A 45 13.52 -11.46 -6.74
N SER A 46 14.43 -11.76 -7.67
CA SER A 46 14.68 -10.88 -8.83
C SER A 46 13.47 -10.71 -9.75
N ALA A 47 12.56 -11.70 -9.80
CA ALA A 47 11.30 -11.57 -10.53
C ALA A 47 10.30 -10.66 -9.78
N LEU A 48 10.27 -10.72 -8.45
CA LEU A 48 9.50 -9.77 -7.63
C LEU A 48 10.00 -8.33 -7.84
N PHE A 49 11.32 -8.14 -7.89
CA PHE A 49 11.91 -6.84 -8.18
C PHE A 49 11.49 -6.31 -9.55
N LEU A 50 11.58 -7.11 -10.61
CA LEU A 50 11.17 -6.70 -11.96
C LEU A 50 9.67 -6.37 -12.01
N LEU A 51 8.82 -7.14 -11.33
CA LEU A 51 7.39 -6.82 -11.25
C LEU A 51 7.15 -5.52 -10.49
N SER A 52 7.91 -5.26 -9.44
CA SER A 52 7.79 -4.01 -8.68
C SER A 52 8.16 -2.80 -9.55
N VAL A 53 9.20 -2.91 -10.37
CA VAL A 53 9.57 -1.88 -11.35
C VAL A 53 8.48 -1.74 -12.42
N PHE A 54 7.85 -2.84 -12.87
CA PHE A 54 6.71 -2.81 -13.79
C PHE A 54 5.54 -1.99 -13.21
N ILE A 55 5.19 -2.24 -11.94
CA ILE A 55 4.16 -1.47 -11.22
C ILE A 55 4.57 0.01 -11.08
N GLY A 56 5.85 0.29 -10.81
CA GLY A 56 6.39 1.65 -10.80
C GLY A 56 6.29 2.36 -12.17
N LEU A 57 6.53 1.63 -13.28
CA LEU A 57 6.34 2.18 -14.64
C LEU A 57 4.87 2.46 -14.95
N LEU A 58 3.93 1.63 -14.48
CA LEU A 58 2.51 1.97 -14.57
C LEU A 58 2.20 3.26 -13.79
N ALA A 59 2.79 3.45 -12.61
CA ALA A 59 2.66 4.71 -11.87
C ALA A 59 3.28 5.90 -12.63
N TRP A 60 4.36 5.69 -13.38
CA TRP A 60 4.92 6.70 -14.29
C TRP A 60 3.93 7.14 -15.34
N LEU A 61 3.22 6.20 -15.96
CA LEU A 61 2.30 6.42 -17.07
C LEU A 61 0.93 6.99 -16.64
N GLN A 62 0.64 7.01 -15.34
CA GLN A 62 -0.61 7.57 -14.84
C GLN A 62 -0.60 9.10 -14.96
N VAL A 63 -1.57 9.65 -15.69
CA VAL A 63 -1.74 11.08 -15.85
C VAL A 63 -2.11 11.74 -14.52
N PRO A 64 -1.46 12.84 -14.13
CA PRO A 64 -1.77 13.57 -12.90
C PRO A 64 -3.10 14.30 -13.01
N THR A 65 -4.16 13.74 -12.45
CA THR A 65 -5.49 14.34 -12.33
C THR A 65 -5.89 14.44 -10.86
N ASN A 66 -6.81 15.31 -10.51
CA ASN A 66 -7.37 15.49 -9.17
C ASN A 66 -6.30 15.63 -8.07
N ASP A 67 -6.31 14.80 -7.05
CA ASP A 67 -5.36 14.82 -5.93
C ASP A 67 -3.91 14.64 -6.38
N LEU A 68 -3.67 13.79 -7.36
CA LEU A 68 -2.36 13.59 -7.95
C LEU A 68 -1.84 14.85 -8.66
N TYR A 69 -2.72 15.63 -9.32
CA TYR A 69 -2.37 16.94 -9.89
C TYR A 69 -1.90 17.89 -8.80
N ARG A 70 -2.65 18.00 -7.70
CA ARG A 70 -2.28 18.83 -6.55
C ARG A 70 -0.91 18.46 -6.00
N HIS A 71 -0.64 17.18 -5.79
CA HIS A 71 0.66 16.71 -5.29
C HIS A 71 1.79 16.96 -6.29
N THR A 72 1.52 16.85 -7.59
CA THR A 72 2.51 17.14 -8.63
C THR A 72 2.82 18.64 -8.69
N MET A 73 1.81 19.51 -8.56
CA MET A 73 2.04 20.95 -8.49
C MET A 73 2.80 21.37 -7.22
N GLN A 74 2.46 20.76 -6.07
CA GLN A 74 3.20 20.98 -4.81
C GLN A 74 4.66 20.56 -4.90
N TYR A 75 4.97 19.54 -5.69
CA TYR A 75 6.35 19.10 -5.94
C TYR A 75 7.21 20.22 -6.52
N TYR A 76 6.70 20.97 -7.48
CA TYR A 76 7.44 22.07 -8.09
C TYR A 76 7.66 23.29 -7.17
N ASN A 77 6.97 23.37 -6.03
CA ASN A 77 7.21 24.39 -5.02
C ASN A 77 8.54 24.20 -4.27
N TYR A 78 9.15 23.03 -4.37
CA TYR A 78 10.48 22.75 -3.80
C TYR A 78 11.63 23.20 -4.71
N ALA A 79 11.36 23.56 -5.97
CA ALA A 79 12.37 24.00 -6.92
C ALA A 79 13.03 25.31 -6.48
N GLY A 80 14.36 25.34 -6.45
CA GLY A 80 15.16 26.50 -6.05
C GLY A 80 15.04 26.87 -4.56
N LYS A 81 14.47 26.00 -3.72
CA LYS A 81 14.45 26.22 -2.26
C LYS A 81 15.72 25.69 -1.62
N ASP A 82 16.16 26.38 -0.56
CA ASP A 82 17.29 25.95 0.24
C ASP A 82 16.94 24.75 1.12
N PHE A 83 17.94 23.97 1.51
CA PHE A 83 17.78 22.82 2.39
C PHE A 83 17.14 23.19 3.72
N ASP A 84 17.55 24.33 4.30
CA ASP A 84 16.99 24.84 5.55
C ASP A 84 15.51 25.14 5.46
N TRP A 85 15.03 25.62 4.29
CA TRP A 85 13.61 25.80 4.06
C TRP A 85 12.84 24.49 4.12
N VAL A 86 13.39 23.42 3.57
CA VAL A 86 12.73 22.08 3.55
C VAL A 86 12.62 21.48 4.96
N ILE A 87 13.64 21.69 5.80
CA ILE A 87 13.67 21.14 7.16
C ILE A 87 12.83 21.96 8.14
N ASN A 88 12.84 23.28 7.98
CA ASN A 88 12.24 24.20 8.94
C ASN A 88 10.80 24.61 8.55
N ASP A 89 10.27 24.15 7.42
CA ASP A 89 8.90 24.46 7.05
C ASP A 89 7.92 23.76 8.02
N PRO A 90 7.24 24.50 8.90
CA PRO A 90 6.33 23.95 9.90
C PRO A 90 5.09 23.28 9.28
N THR A 91 4.86 23.52 7.97
CA THR A 91 3.72 22.96 7.27
C THR A 91 3.98 21.52 6.79
N TYR A 92 5.24 21.06 6.79
CA TYR A 92 5.65 19.75 6.29
C TYR A 92 6.34 18.92 7.37
N THR A 93 5.56 18.12 8.06
CA THR A 93 6.09 17.13 9.03
C THR A 93 6.59 15.84 8.37
N ASP A 94 6.40 15.73 7.05
CA ASP A 94 6.72 14.52 6.24
C ASP A 94 8.15 14.62 5.68
N TYR A 95 9.16 14.69 6.54
CA TYR A 95 10.55 15.01 6.20
C TYR A 95 11.16 14.16 5.08
N ILE A 96 10.98 12.83 5.12
CA ILE A 96 11.55 11.94 4.07
C ILE A 96 10.88 12.22 2.73
N SER A 97 9.57 12.44 2.71
CA SER A 97 8.85 12.80 1.51
C SER A 97 9.29 14.15 0.96
N SER A 98 9.41 15.16 1.82
CA SER A 98 9.82 16.51 1.43
C SER A 98 11.26 16.53 0.92
N LEU A 99 12.18 15.87 1.61
CA LEU A 99 13.57 15.74 1.20
C LEU A 99 13.70 15.01 -0.15
N GLY A 100 12.98 13.90 -0.34
CA GLY A 100 12.99 13.17 -1.60
C GLY A 100 12.50 14.02 -2.77
N LYS A 101 11.44 14.80 -2.58
CA LYS A 101 10.93 15.73 -3.60
C LYS A 101 11.92 16.86 -3.90
N TRP A 102 12.50 17.44 -2.87
CA TRP A 102 13.50 18.50 -3.00
C TRP A 102 14.73 18.03 -3.77
N ILE A 103 15.28 16.87 -3.43
CA ILE A 103 16.42 16.29 -4.15
C ILE A 103 16.09 16.11 -5.64
N LEU A 104 14.94 15.51 -5.94
CA LEU A 104 14.59 15.19 -7.32
C LEU A 104 14.34 16.47 -8.15
N VAL A 105 13.58 17.43 -7.64
CA VAL A 105 13.24 18.66 -8.40
C VAL A 105 14.45 19.55 -8.66
N ASN A 106 15.38 19.65 -7.68
CA ASN A 106 16.59 20.46 -7.86
C ASN A 106 17.64 19.77 -8.76
N ASN A 107 17.48 18.47 -9.03
CA ASN A 107 18.23 17.75 -10.07
C ASN A 107 17.48 17.68 -11.42
N GLY A 108 16.44 18.49 -11.62
CA GLY A 108 15.71 18.56 -12.89
C GLY A 108 14.83 17.35 -13.19
N LEU A 109 14.61 16.48 -12.23
CA LEU A 109 13.76 15.31 -12.38
C LEU A 109 12.29 15.66 -12.15
N THR A 110 11.37 14.91 -12.76
CA THR A 110 9.93 15.12 -12.60
C THR A 110 9.38 14.38 -11.38
N TYR A 111 8.17 14.74 -10.95
CA TYR A 111 7.45 14.03 -9.86
C TYR A 111 7.20 12.55 -10.18
N GLN A 112 7.22 12.17 -11.45
CA GLN A 112 7.06 10.80 -11.90
C GLN A 112 8.18 9.88 -11.37
N TRP A 113 9.43 10.38 -11.25
CA TRP A 113 10.53 9.63 -10.62
C TRP A 113 10.24 9.31 -9.15
N TYR A 114 9.67 10.28 -8.43
CA TYR A 114 9.25 10.08 -7.06
C TYR A 114 8.20 8.97 -6.95
N ARG A 115 7.18 9.00 -7.82
CA ARG A 115 6.13 7.98 -7.86
C ARG A 115 6.67 6.60 -8.25
N LEU A 116 7.45 6.53 -9.33
CA LEU A 116 8.04 5.28 -9.80
C LEU A 116 8.80 4.58 -8.66
N PHE A 117 9.68 5.31 -7.99
CA PHE A 117 10.49 4.75 -6.90
C PHE A 117 9.63 4.27 -5.74
N TRP A 118 8.78 5.13 -5.19
CA TRP A 118 8.02 4.81 -3.99
C TRP A 118 6.91 3.78 -4.22
N VAL A 119 6.28 3.77 -5.38
CA VAL A 119 5.27 2.76 -5.72
C VAL A 119 5.92 1.39 -5.95
N ALA A 120 7.05 1.35 -6.65
CA ALA A 120 7.81 0.11 -6.83
C ALA A 120 8.32 -0.43 -5.49
N GLU A 121 8.88 0.43 -4.64
CA GLU A 121 9.35 0.08 -3.29
C GLU A 121 8.20 -0.46 -2.43
N SER A 122 7.08 0.25 -2.37
CA SER A 122 5.89 -0.14 -1.61
C SER A 122 5.37 -1.52 -1.98
N PHE A 123 5.32 -1.82 -3.27
CA PHE A 123 4.94 -3.15 -3.74
C PHE A 123 5.97 -4.20 -3.37
N PHE A 124 7.25 -3.89 -3.58
CA PHE A 124 8.36 -4.83 -3.37
C PHE A 124 8.50 -5.28 -1.92
N VAL A 125 8.48 -4.35 -0.96
CA VAL A 125 8.76 -4.68 0.45
C VAL A 125 7.74 -5.68 1.00
N VAL A 126 6.46 -5.54 0.64
CA VAL A 126 5.42 -6.49 1.08
C VAL A 126 5.52 -7.81 0.31
N ALA A 127 5.69 -7.77 -1.01
CA ALA A 127 5.85 -8.98 -1.83
C ALA A 127 7.08 -9.80 -1.38
N TYR A 128 8.19 -9.12 -1.08
CA TYR A 128 9.39 -9.74 -0.54
C TYR A 128 9.12 -10.37 0.83
N ALA A 129 8.47 -9.63 1.74
CA ALA A 129 8.16 -10.14 3.07
C ALA A 129 7.27 -11.38 3.03
N LEU A 130 6.25 -11.40 2.16
CA LEU A 130 5.38 -12.55 1.95
C LEU A 130 6.17 -13.76 1.42
N ASN A 131 6.99 -13.56 0.39
CA ASN A 131 7.82 -14.63 -0.18
C ASN A 131 8.81 -15.19 0.85
N ASP A 132 9.49 -14.31 1.60
CA ASP A 132 10.45 -14.72 2.63
C ASP A 132 9.75 -15.39 3.83
N TYR A 133 8.53 -14.96 4.21
CA TYR A 133 7.72 -15.64 5.22
C TYR A 133 7.39 -17.08 4.81
N ILE A 134 6.93 -17.28 3.58
CA ILE A 134 6.59 -18.59 3.03
C ILE A 134 7.82 -19.52 2.98
N LEU A 135 8.96 -19.01 2.51
CA LEU A 135 10.22 -19.75 2.42
C LEU A 135 10.75 -20.22 3.79
N ARG A 136 10.42 -19.49 4.87
CA ARG A 136 10.86 -19.79 6.25
C ARG A 136 9.82 -20.51 7.07
N SER A 137 8.62 -20.66 6.55
CA SER A 137 7.57 -21.39 7.23
C SER A 137 7.98 -22.86 7.46
N THR A 138 7.56 -23.41 8.59
CA THR A 138 7.71 -24.84 8.87
C THR A 138 6.85 -25.71 7.96
N ARG A 139 5.77 -25.14 7.41
CA ARG A 139 4.96 -25.78 6.38
C ARG A 139 5.63 -25.66 5.01
N VAL A 140 5.69 -26.76 4.29
CA VAL A 140 6.09 -26.78 2.88
C VAL A 140 4.91 -26.37 2.02
N TYR A 141 5.04 -25.24 1.33
CA TYR A 141 4.05 -24.75 0.37
C TYR A 141 4.37 -25.25 -1.04
N THR A 142 3.33 -25.64 -1.77
CA THR A 142 3.47 -25.90 -3.20
C THR A 142 3.68 -24.58 -3.96
N ARG A 143 4.27 -24.64 -5.15
CA ARG A 143 4.44 -23.44 -5.99
C ARG A 143 3.11 -22.77 -6.32
N LYS A 144 2.03 -23.55 -6.47
CA LYS A 144 0.69 -23.03 -6.71
C LYS A 144 0.18 -22.23 -5.52
N GLU A 145 0.34 -22.73 -4.29
CA GLU A 145 -0.05 -22.02 -3.07
C GLU A 145 0.73 -20.72 -2.93
N VAL A 146 2.06 -20.73 -3.14
CA VAL A 146 2.88 -19.52 -3.11
C VAL A 146 2.38 -18.48 -4.09
N PHE A 147 2.08 -18.90 -5.32
CA PHE A 147 1.56 -18.01 -6.35
C PHE A 147 0.17 -17.46 -6.01
N LEU A 148 -0.69 -18.26 -5.37
CA LEU A 148 -1.99 -17.80 -4.89
C LEU A 148 -1.87 -16.73 -3.80
N TYR A 149 -0.95 -16.86 -2.85
CA TYR A 149 -0.70 -15.79 -1.86
C TYR A 149 -0.16 -14.52 -2.50
N PHE A 150 0.72 -14.66 -3.48
CA PHE A 150 1.17 -13.54 -4.26
C PHE A 150 0.01 -12.88 -5.02
N LEU A 151 -0.90 -13.66 -5.62
CA LEU A 151 -2.09 -13.16 -6.29
C LEU A 151 -3.02 -12.41 -5.31
N ILE A 152 -3.23 -12.95 -4.10
CA ILE A 152 -3.99 -12.24 -3.05
C ILE A 152 -3.35 -10.89 -2.78
N TRP A 153 -2.02 -10.81 -2.65
CA TRP A 153 -1.33 -9.52 -2.48
C TRP A 153 -1.62 -8.56 -3.63
N VAL A 154 -1.52 -9.00 -4.88
CA VAL A 154 -1.81 -8.18 -6.07
C VAL A 154 -3.25 -7.68 -6.07
N LEU A 155 -4.21 -8.53 -5.70
CA LEU A 155 -5.64 -8.18 -5.66
C LEU A 155 -5.97 -7.14 -4.58
N PHE A 156 -5.24 -7.12 -3.46
CA PHE A 156 -5.42 -6.14 -2.39
C PHE A 156 -4.44 -4.97 -2.45
N PHE A 157 -3.54 -4.94 -3.42
CA PHE A 157 -2.68 -3.80 -3.66
C PHE A 157 -3.47 -2.65 -4.30
N GLU A 158 -3.72 -1.62 -3.55
CA GLU A 158 -4.50 -0.46 -3.95
C GLU A 158 -3.69 0.45 -4.89
N PHE A 159 -3.45 -0.01 -6.15
CA PHE A 159 -2.55 0.64 -7.10
C PHE A 159 -2.87 2.13 -7.30
N ILE A 160 -4.11 2.48 -7.67
CA ILE A 160 -4.49 3.88 -7.96
C ILE A 160 -4.31 4.76 -6.71
N GLN A 161 -4.64 4.24 -5.55
CA GLN A 161 -4.48 4.96 -4.30
C GLN A 161 -3.00 5.10 -3.91
N THR A 162 -2.20 4.06 -4.17
CA THR A 162 -0.76 4.11 -3.93
C THR A 162 -0.09 5.14 -4.84
N THR A 163 -0.54 5.30 -6.08
CA THR A 163 0.00 6.29 -7.01
C THR A 163 -0.47 7.71 -6.72
N SER A 164 -1.67 7.90 -6.21
CA SER A 164 -2.22 9.21 -5.85
C SER A 164 -1.80 9.66 -4.45
N GLY A 165 -1.88 8.76 -3.47
CA GLY A 165 -1.50 8.98 -2.07
C GLY A 165 -0.14 8.40 -1.71
N VAL A 166 0.89 8.57 -2.55
CA VAL A 166 2.21 7.92 -2.44
C VAL A 166 2.77 7.96 -1.02
N ARG A 167 2.71 9.12 -0.35
CA ARG A 167 3.26 9.31 0.99
C ARG A 167 2.63 8.39 2.02
N TYR A 168 1.28 8.37 2.06
CA TYR A 168 0.55 7.55 3.03
C TYR A 168 0.75 6.06 2.77
N CYS A 169 0.57 5.62 1.52
CA CYS A 169 0.68 4.22 1.16
C CYS A 169 2.11 3.69 1.38
N CYS A 170 3.13 4.45 1.01
CA CYS A 170 4.51 4.11 1.27
C CYS A 170 4.76 3.96 2.79
N ALA A 171 4.31 4.90 3.62
CA ALA A 171 4.43 4.80 5.07
C ALA A 171 3.72 3.54 5.60
N CYS A 172 2.53 3.23 5.07
CA CYS A 172 1.75 2.04 5.42
C CYS A 172 2.53 0.74 5.15
N TYR A 173 3.06 0.59 3.94
CA TYR A 173 3.77 -0.63 3.54
C TYR A 173 5.13 -0.76 4.24
N ASN A 174 5.84 0.34 4.46
CA ASN A 174 7.07 0.35 5.26
C ASN A 174 6.80 -0.03 6.73
N TYR A 175 5.70 0.44 7.32
CA TYR A 175 5.30 0.02 8.66
C TYR A 175 4.98 -1.49 8.71
N ALA A 176 4.24 -2.01 7.75
CA ALA A 176 3.96 -3.45 7.66
C ALA A 176 5.26 -4.27 7.52
N PHE A 177 6.23 -3.79 6.73
CA PHE A 177 7.53 -4.43 6.61
C PHE A 177 8.35 -4.35 7.90
N ALA A 178 8.29 -3.24 8.62
CA ALA A 178 8.90 -3.12 9.96
C ALA A 178 8.35 -4.17 10.93
N LEU A 179 7.01 -4.35 10.97
CA LEU A 179 6.38 -5.40 11.76
C LEU A 179 6.85 -6.81 11.35
N TYR A 180 6.98 -7.06 10.03
CA TYR A 180 7.52 -8.32 9.54
C TYR A 180 8.95 -8.56 10.07
N LEU A 181 9.81 -7.55 10.03
CA LEU A 181 11.16 -7.62 10.53
C LEU A 181 11.20 -7.87 12.05
N PHE A 182 10.30 -7.26 12.82
CA PHE A 182 10.19 -7.47 14.26
C PHE A 182 9.63 -8.87 14.60
N PHE A 183 8.54 -9.27 13.99
CA PHE A 183 7.83 -10.48 14.37
C PHE A 183 8.50 -11.75 13.87
N ASN A 184 8.93 -11.75 12.60
CA ASN A 184 9.41 -12.95 11.92
C ASN A 184 10.94 -13.03 11.82
N ARG A 185 11.61 -11.90 11.56
CA ARG A 185 13.04 -11.89 11.28
C ARG A 185 13.89 -11.58 12.50
N LYS A 186 13.31 -11.00 13.56
CA LYS A 186 14.02 -10.50 14.75
C LYS A 186 15.15 -9.52 14.42
N LYS A 187 15.03 -8.83 13.26
CA LYS A 187 15.99 -7.81 12.81
C LYS A 187 15.57 -6.45 13.31
N TYR A 188 15.73 -6.23 14.61
CA TYR A 188 15.19 -5.04 15.28
C TYR A 188 15.73 -3.73 14.71
N LEU A 189 17.05 -3.61 14.48
CA LEU A 189 17.64 -2.38 13.95
C LEU A 189 17.06 -2.02 12.58
N LEU A 190 16.96 -2.99 11.67
CA LEU A 190 16.36 -2.78 10.36
C LEU A 190 14.86 -2.49 10.47
N GLY A 191 14.17 -3.16 11.40
CA GLY A 191 12.75 -2.87 11.69
C GLY A 191 12.55 -1.44 12.18
N PHE A 192 13.40 -0.94 13.06
CA PHE A 192 13.36 0.47 13.50
C PHE A 192 13.66 1.44 12.37
N LEU A 193 14.56 1.12 11.43
CA LEU A 193 14.81 1.93 10.26
C LEU A 193 13.56 2.09 9.40
N PHE A 194 12.87 0.99 9.07
CA PHE A 194 11.63 1.05 8.29
C PHE A 194 10.48 1.70 9.06
N LEU A 195 10.44 1.54 10.38
CA LEU A 195 9.51 2.26 11.25
C LEU A 195 9.75 3.78 11.20
N PHE A 196 11.01 4.20 11.24
CA PHE A 196 11.41 5.61 11.09
C PHE A 196 11.04 6.16 9.71
N VAL A 197 11.28 5.38 8.64
CA VAL A 197 10.84 5.74 7.28
C VAL A 197 9.31 5.96 7.26
N ALA A 198 8.53 5.06 7.84
CA ALA A 198 7.07 5.21 7.91
C ALA A 198 6.66 6.49 8.65
N LEU A 199 7.22 6.75 9.83
CA LEU A 199 6.93 7.94 10.65
C LEU A 199 7.27 9.25 9.94
N LYS A 200 8.37 9.28 9.18
CA LYS A 200 8.88 10.50 8.52
C LYS A 200 8.41 10.66 7.07
N THR A 201 7.75 9.66 6.52
CA THR A 201 7.12 9.74 5.19
C THR A 201 5.71 10.32 5.26
N HIS A 202 4.96 10.05 6.35
CA HIS A 202 3.62 10.62 6.53
C HIS A 202 3.27 10.81 8.00
N SER A 203 2.89 12.04 8.37
CA SER A 203 2.63 12.50 9.73
C SER A 203 1.55 11.70 10.50
N SER A 204 0.53 11.18 9.81
CA SER A 204 -0.50 10.38 10.49
C SER A 204 0.05 9.12 11.19
N PHE A 205 1.22 8.63 10.78
CA PHE A 205 1.85 7.49 11.43
C PHE A 205 2.47 7.83 12.80
N ASN A 206 2.69 9.12 13.10
CA ASN A 206 3.02 9.58 14.45
C ASN A 206 1.89 9.25 15.44
N PHE A 207 0.66 9.12 14.96
CA PHE A 207 -0.51 8.71 15.73
C PHE A 207 -0.80 7.20 15.59
N PHE A 208 -0.88 6.66 14.38
CA PHE A 208 -1.27 5.27 14.16
C PHE A 208 -0.29 4.25 14.73
N ILE A 209 1.01 4.50 14.68
CA ILE A 209 2.01 3.57 15.20
C ILE A 209 1.90 3.45 16.73
N PRO A 210 1.96 4.53 17.53
CA PRO A 210 1.77 4.43 18.97
C PRO A 210 0.44 3.81 19.35
N LEU A 211 -0.66 4.22 18.71
CA LEU A 211 -1.98 3.67 18.97
C LEU A 211 -2.03 2.16 18.71
N SER A 212 -1.50 1.71 17.58
CA SER A 212 -1.53 0.29 17.24
C SER A 212 -0.67 -0.56 18.20
N PHE A 213 0.48 -0.07 18.64
CA PHE A 213 1.30 -0.75 19.65
C PHE A 213 0.61 -0.74 21.01
N LEU A 214 0.05 0.38 21.44
CA LEU A 214 -0.72 0.47 22.69
C LEU A 214 -1.83 -0.58 22.70
N LEU A 215 -2.66 -0.60 21.65
CA LEU A 215 -3.74 -1.58 21.53
C LEU A 215 -3.19 -3.01 21.43
N TYR A 216 -2.09 -3.23 20.72
CA TYR A 216 -1.43 -4.54 20.63
C TYR A 216 -1.02 -5.07 21.99
N PHE A 217 -0.50 -4.24 22.89
CA PHE A 217 -0.10 -4.66 24.24
C PHE A 217 -1.30 -4.80 25.18
N LEU A 218 -2.33 -3.97 25.03
CA LEU A 218 -3.54 -4.02 25.84
C LEU A 218 -4.46 -5.18 25.46
N CYS A 219 -4.53 -5.56 24.18
CA CYS A 219 -5.38 -6.64 23.70
C CYS A 219 -4.87 -8.02 24.12
N ARG A 220 -5.07 -8.39 25.38
CA ARG A 220 -4.73 -9.73 25.92
C ARG A 220 -5.81 -10.77 25.70
N THR A 221 -7.06 -10.33 25.56
CA THR A 221 -8.22 -11.19 25.28
C THR A 221 -9.09 -10.55 24.21
N ARG A 222 -10.02 -11.30 23.60
CA ARG A 222 -11.00 -10.76 22.65
C ARG A 222 -11.86 -9.68 23.28
N THR A 223 -12.26 -9.86 24.54
CA THR A 223 -13.03 -8.87 25.31
C THR A 223 -12.23 -7.59 25.51
N MET A 224 -10.93 -7.70 25.87
CA MET A 224 -10.06 -6.52 25.97
C MET A 224 -9.86 -5.83 24.64
N ALA A 225 -9.86 -6.55 23.53
CA ALA A 225 -9.82 -5.94 22.20
C ALA A 225 -11.09 -5.10 21.96
N PHE A 226 -12.26 -5.61 22.31
CA PHE A 226 -13.52 -4.86 22.22
C PHE A 226 -13.53 -3.63 23.16
N ILE A 227 -13.14 -3.79 24.42
CA ILE A 227 -12.98 -2.67 25.37
C ILE A 227 -11.94 -1.67 24.82
N GLY A 228 -10.84 -2.15 24.27
CA GLY A 228 -9.81 -1.32 23.64
C GLY A 228 -10.36 -0.48 22.48
N VAL A 229 -11.30 -1.02 21.70
CA VAL A 229 -12.01 -0.25 20.66
C VAL A 229 -12.78 0.91 21.27
N VAL A 230 -13.60 0.65 22.29
CA VAL A 230 -14.42 1.67 22.95
C VAL A 230 -13.54 2.72 23.62
N VAL A 231 -12.57 2.30 24.42
CA VAL A 231 -11.63 3.20 25.09
C VAL A 231 -10.76 3.94 24.06
N GLY A 232 -10.29 3.24 23.03
CA GLY A 232 -9.54 3.82 21.93
C GLY A 232 -10.33 4.91 21.22
N PHE A 233 -11.61 4.68 20.95
CA PHE A 233 -12.50 5.69 20.34
C PHE A 233 -12.61 6.95 21.20
N ILE A 234 -12.85 6.78 22.50
CA ILE A 234 -12.94 7.90 23.45
C ILE A 234 -11.59 8.64 23.51
N MET A 235 -10.47 7.93 23.68
CA MET A 235 -9.14 8.53 23.76
C MET A 235 -8.76 9.24 22.45
N VAL A 236 -9.03 8.63 21.31
CA VAL A 236 -8.82 9.26 20.00
C VAL A 236 -9.61 10.55 19.88
N SER A 237 -10.87 10.53 20.24
CA SER A 237 -11.73 11.73 20.19
C SER A 237 -11.19 12.84 21.09
N ILE A 238 -10.74 12.52 22.31
CA ILE A 238 -10.14 13.48 23.25
C ILE A 238 -8.79 14.00 22.72
N VAL A 239 -7.88 13.10 22.36
CA VAL A 239 -6.54 13.50 21.88
C VAL A 239 -6.62 14.36 20.63
N LEU A 240 -7.54 14.05 19.73
CA LEU A 240 -7.71 14.83 18.50
C LEU A 240 -8.42 16.16 18.73
N SER A 241 -9.29 16.25 19.71
CA SER A 241 -9.89 17.54 20.10
C SER A 241 -8.88 18.47 20.77
N MET A 242 -7.93 17.93 21.53
CA MET A 242 -6.95 18.72 22.30
C MET A 242 -5.63 18.98 21.54
N PHE A 243 -5.17 18.01 20.78
CA PHE A 243 -3.81 17.99 20.20
C PHE A 243 -3.79 17.74 18.69
N GLY A 244 -4.94 17.77 18.02
CA GLY A 244 -5.05 17.41 16.61
C GLY A 244 -4.10 18.20 15.72
N GLU A 245 -4.00 19.50 15.91
CA GLU A 245 -3.07 20.35 15.15
C GLU A 245 -1.61 20.04 15.44
N ALA A 246 -1.25 19.80 16.70
CA ALA A 246 0.13 19.50 17.11
C ALA A 246 0.60 18.12 16.60
N LEU A 247 -0.30 17.12 16.55
CA LEU A 247 0.02 15.75 16.15
C LEU A 247 -0.03 15.53 14.63
N LEU A 248 -0.96 16.19 13.96
CA LEU A 248 -1.28 15.97 12.55
C LEU A 248 -1.01 17.20 11.67
N GLY A 249 -0.61 18.33 12.29
CA GLY A 249 -0.44 19.59 11.59
C GLY A 249 -1.71 20.02 10.85
N ARG A 250 -1.58 20.65 9.68
CA ARG A 250 -2.73 21.00 8.81
C ARG A 250 -3.63 19.81 8.46
N SER A 251 -3.11 18.60 8.55
CA SER A 251 -3.91 17.40 8.31
C SER A 251 -5.03 17.21 9.35
N ALA A 252 -4.91 17.78 10.56
CA ALA A 252 -5.95 17.70 11.58
C ALA A 252 -7.26 18.39 11.14
N GLU A 253 -7.17 19.58 10.55
CA GLU A 253 -8.33 20.28 9.99
C GLU A 253 -9.01 19.44 8.92
N PHE A 254 -8.23 18.95 7.97
CA PHE A 254 -8.74 18.12 6.88
C PHE A 254 -9.41 16.82 7.33
N TYR A 255 -8.87 16.16 8.37
CA TYR A 255 -9.41 14.88 8.83
C TYR A 255 -10.59 15.00 9.82
N PHE A 256 -10.65 16.08 10.58
CA PHE A 256 -11.58 16.18 11.68
C PHE A 256 -12.59 17.32 11.57
N LYS A 257 -12.25 18.45 10.93
CA LYS A 257 -13.22 19.52 10.64
C LYS A 257 -14.02 19.25 9.37
N ASP A 258 -13.32 18.87 8.29
CA ASP A 258 -13.98 18.67 6.98
C ASP A 258 -14.50 17.24 6.78
N GLY A 259 -13.90 16.25 7.43
CA GLY A 259 -14.26 14.84 7.26
C GLY A 259 -15.58 14.40 7.90
N ILE A 260 -16.14 15.16 8.84
CA ILE A 260 -17.45 14.87 9.45
C ILE A 260 -18.57 15.69 8.78
N SER A 261 -18.25 16.88 8.26
CA SER A 261 -19.25 17.79 7.68
C SER A 261 -18.92 18.32 6.30
N GLY A 262 -17.71 18.10 5.79
CA GLY A 262 -17.16 18.77 4.62
C GLY A 262 -17.04 17.97 3.35
N SER A 263 -17.45 16.70 3.31
CA SER A 263 -17.64 16.03 2.03
C SER A 263 -18.80 16.69 1.32
N GLY A 264 -18.47 17.70 0.52
CA GLY A 264 -19.44 18.43 -0.28
C GLY A 264 -20.33 17.43 -1.03
N GLY A 265 -21.54 17.24 -0.55
CA GLY A 265 -22.70 16.78 -1.30
C GLY A 265 -22.59 15.43 -2.01
N SER A 266 -21.67 14.52 -1.72
CA SER A 266 -21.80 13.14 -2.16
C SER A 266 -22.85 12.44 -1.29
N THR A 267 -24.09 12.90 -1.47
CA THR A 267 -25.24 12.32 -0.81
C THR A 267 -25.33 10.85 -1.18
N SER A 268 -25.15 10.04 -0.18
CA SER A 268 -25.80 8.78 0.03
C SER A 268 -25.28 7.56 -0.74
N ILE A 269 -25.39 7.49 -2.05
CA ILE A 269 -25.11 6.24 -2.81
C ILE A 269 -23.60 5.99 -2.93
N GLY A 270 -22.81 7.01 -3.27
CA GLY A 270 -21.36 6.90 -3.39
C GLY A 270 -20.70 6.51 -2.06
N PHE A 271 -21.10 7.12 -0.98
CA PHE A 271 -20.61 6.81 0.37
C PHE A 271 -21.00 5.40 0.82
N VAL A 272 -22.25 4.99 0.58
CA VAL A 272 -22.71 3.63 0.88
C VAL A 272 -21.93 2.59 0.08
N LEU A 273 -21.75 2.83 -1.23
CA LEU A 273 -20.94 1.94 -2.07
C LEU A 273 -19.48 1.89 -1.61
N PHE A 274 -18.92 3.02 -1.22
CA PHE A 274 -17.58 3.10 -0.67
C PHE A 274 -17.41 2.26 0.61
N ILE A 275 -18.35 2.35 1.57
CA ILE A 275 -18.36 1.50 2.76
C ILE A 275 -18.54 0.03 2.39
N LEU A 276 -19.49 -0.30 1.50
CA LEU A 276 -19.77 -1.67 1.09
C LEU A 276 -18.52 -2.37 0.55
N VAL A 277 -17.71 -1.65 -0.26
CA VAL A 277 -16.45 -2.22 -0.76
C VAL A 277 -15.46 -2.51 0.37
N ARG A 278 -15.42 -1.64 1.38
CA ARG A 278 -14.54 -1.88 2.54
C ARG A 278 -15.00 -3.06 3.40
N LEU A 279 -16.26 -3.46 3.32
CA LEU A 279 -16.74 -4.68 3.95
C LEU A 279 -16.10 -5.96 3.36
N PHE A 280 -15.54 -5.91 2.14
CA PHE A 280 -14.74 -7.02 1.61
C PHE A 280 -13.44 -7.29 2.41
N LEU A 281 -13.08 -6.43 3.37
CA LEU A 281 -12.01 -6.69 4.35
C LEU A 281 -12.49 -7.44 5.60
N LEU A 282 -13.79 -7.67 5.77
CA LEU A 282 -14.36 -8.43 6.90
C LEU A 282 -13.75 -9.83 7.07
N PRO A 283 -13.39 -10.58 6.02
CA PRO A 283 -12.68 -11.86 6.19
C PRO A 283 -11.39 -11.72 6.99
N PHE A 284 -10.61 -10.64 6.79
CA PHE A 284 -9.41 -10.40 7.60
C PHE A 284 -9.74 -10.05 9.05
N ALA A 285 -10.76 -9.21 9.28
CA ALA A 285 -11.24 -8.93 10.62
C ALA A 285 -11.72 -10.21 11.33
N TYR A 286 -12.45 -11.07 10.61
CA TYR A 286 -12.88 -12.39 11.10
C TYR A 286 -11.67 -13.27 11.45
N ILE A 287 -10.63 -13.31 10.62
CA ILE A 287 -9.40 -14.08 10.89
C ILE A 287 -8.76 -13.57 12.19
N GLY A 288 -8.58 -12.27 12.34
CA GLY A 288 -8.04 -11.66 13.54
C GLY A 288 -8.84 -12.01 14.79
N PHE A 289 -10.18 -11.94 14.70
CA PHE A 289 -11.07 -12.24 15.82
C PHE A 289 -11.17 -13.75 16.12
N ARG A 290 -11.39 -14.59 15.11
CA ARG A 290 -11.63 -16.04 15.29
C ARG A 290 -10.39 -16.80 15.73
N TYR A 291 -9.26 -16.43 15.15
CA TYR A 291 -7.98 -17.11 15.39
C TYR A 291 -7.04 -16.31 16.29
N PHE A 292 -7.58 -15.33 17.02
CA PHE A 292 -6.82 -14.56 18.00
C PHE A 292 -6.07 -15.49 18.96
N ASN A 293 -4.76 -15.28 19.04
CA ASN A 293 -3.89 -15.97 19.97
C ASN A 293 -2.75 -15.01 20.37
N LEU A 294 -2.46 -14.94 21.68
CA LEU A 294 -1.39 -14.11 22.21
C LEU A 294 0.00 -14.46 21.63
N LYS A 295 0.19 -15.71 21.23
CA LYS A 295 1.44 -16.19 20.61
C LYS A 295 1.50 -15.95 19.11
N SER A 296 0.44 -15.43 18.52
CA SER A 296 0.32 -15.14 17.09
C SER A 296 0.31 -13.64 16.86
N PRO A 297 1.46 -13.02 16.53
CA PRO A 297 1.55 -11.58 16.42
C PRO A 297 0.70 -11.02 15.29
N TRP A 298 0.56 -11.74 14.18
CA TRP A 298 -0.21 -11.26 13.04
C TRP A 298 -1.71 -11.29 13.27
N THR A 299 -2.28 -12.36 13.82
CA THR A 299 -3.72 -12.39 14.13
C THR A 299 -4.08 -11.34 15.17
N ARG A 300 -3.18 -11.09 16.12
CA ARG A 300 -3.35 -10.05 17.13
C ARG A 300 -3.30 -8.64 16.50
N MET A 301 -2.31 -8.38 15.65
CA MET A 301 -2.18 -7.10 14.94
C MET A 301 -3.36 -6.88 13.99
N THR A 302 -3.83 -7.92 13.31
CA THR A 302 -5.03 -7.83 12.45
C THR A 302 -6.27 -7.47 13.26
N LEU A 303 -6.45 -8.02 14.45
CA LEU A 303 -7.56 -7.65 15.34
C LEU A 303 -7.45 -6.19 15.78
N VAL A 304 -6.25 -5.71 16.11
CA VAL A 304 -6.00 -4.30 16.45
C VAL A 304 -6.40 -3.38 15.29
N TRP A 305 -5.96 -3.70 14.07
CA TRP A 305 -6.30 -2.86 12.91
C TRP A 305 -7.74 -2.97 12.46
N ALA A 306 -8.37 -4.12 12.65
CA ALA A 306 -9.82 -4.25 12.48
C ALA A 306 -10.57 -3.38 13.49
N SER A 307 -10.08 -3.28 14.71
CA SER A 307 -10.64 -2.40 15.74
C SER A 307 -10.49 -0.92 15.37
N ILE A 308 -9.29 -0.51 14.92
CA ILE A 308 -9.05 0.86 14.44
C ILE A 308 -9.94 1.17 13.22
N PHE A 309 -10.08 0.23 12.30
CA PHE A 309 -10.96 0.35 11.14
C PHE A 309 -12.42 0.61 11.54
N ILE A 310 -12.92 -0.12 12.55
CA ILE A 310 -14.30 0.07 13.06
C ILE A 310 -14.45 1.43 13.74
N ILE A 311 -13.46 1.90 14.51
CA ILE A 311 -13.46 3.22 15.15
C ILE A 311 -13.67 4.34 14.12
N PHE A 312 -13.04 4.21 12.96
CA PHE A 312 -13.09 5.23 11.91
C PHE A 312 -14.12 4.94 10.81
N ILE A 313 -15.09 4.05 11.04
CA ILE A 313 -16.07 3.63 10.01
C ILE A 313 -16.91 4.78 9.45
N THR A 314 -17.10 5.84 10.22
CA THR A 314 -17.84 7.04 9.80
C THR A 314 -16.98 8.09 9.11
N ASN A 315 -15.65 7.94 9.13
CA ASN A 315 -14.74 8.89 8.50
C ASN A 315 -14.17 8.29 7.21
N GLU A 316 -14.62 8.81 6.07
CA GLU A 316 -14.28 8.28 4.74
C GLU A 316 -12.79 8.20 4.49
N VAL A 317 -12.03 9.23 4.84
CA VAL A 317 -10.58 9.28 4.62
C VAL A 317 -9.85 8.29 5.51
N MET A 318 -10.26 8.20 6.77
CA MET A 318 -9.59 7.37 7.77
C MET A 318 -9.90 5.88 7.58
N ILE A 319 -11.17 5.53 7.29
CA ILE A 319 -11.56 4.15 7.02
C ILE A 319 -10.78 3.60 5.82
N PHE A 320 -10.63 4.42 4.77
CA PHE A 320 -9.86 4.05 3.59
C PHE A 320 -8.40 3.73 3.95
N ARG A 321 -7.77 4.58 4.73
CA ARG A 321 -6.38 4.42 5.16
C ARG A 321 -6.19 3.20 6.05
N CYS A 322 -7.09 2.99 7.00
CA CYS A 322 -7.08 1.80 7.84
C CYS A 322 -7.28 0.51 7.03
N ALA A 323 -8.10 0.58 5.96
CA ALA A 323 -8.36 -0.54 5.07
C ALA A 323 -7.08 -1.05 4.38
N ILE A 324 -6.24 -0.15 3.86
CA ILE A 324 -4.97 -0.54 3.22
C ILE A 324 -4.09 -1.33 4.19
N PHE A 325 -3.95 -0.86 5.42
CA PHE A 325 -3.11 -1.55 6.39
C PHE A 325 -3.74 -2.85 6.89
N LEU A 326 -5.06 -2.87 7.12
CA LEU A 326 -5.78 -4.07 7.51
C LEU A 326 -5.64 -5.19 6.47
N SER A 327 -5.66 -4.86 5.18
CA SER A 327 -5.44 -5.84 4.12
C SER A 327 -4.07 -6.49 4.22
N VAL A 328 -3.00 -5.69 4.43
CA VAL A 328 -1.64 -6.21 4.52
C VAL A 328 -1.44 -7.09 5.75
N VAL A 329 -1.80 -6.61 6.95
CA VAL A 329 -1.65 -7.42 8.17
C VAL A 329 -2.56 -8.64 8.14
N GLY A 330 -3.74 -8.53 7.50
CA GLY A 330 -4.68 -9.63 7.28
C GLY A 330 -4.12 -10.74 6.41
N ILE A 331 -3.38 -10.40 5.35
CA ILE A 331 -2.70 -11.39 4.50
C ILE A 331 -1.63 -12.15 5.30
N PHE A 332 -0.85 -11.47 6.14
CA PHE A 332 0.10 -12.15 7.02
C PHE A 332 -0.59 -13.02 8.08
N ALA A 333 -1.73 -12.59 8.63
CA ALA A 333 -2.53 -13.41 9.53
C ALA A 333 -3.12 -14.64 8.82
N LEU A 334 -3.58 -14.49 7.58
CA LEU A 334 -4.03 -15.59 6.73
C LEU A 334 -2.91 -16.63 6.56
N LEU A 335 -1.69 -16.19 6.19
CA LEU A 335 -0.51 -17.05 6.07
C LEU A 335 -0.16 -17.74 7.39
N GLU A 336 -0.19 -17.01 8.51
CA GLU A 336 0.12 -17.57 9.82
C GLU A 336 -0.89 -18.65 10.24
N CYS A 337 -2.17 -18.40 10.03
CA CYS A 337 -3.22 -19.37 10.34
C CYS A 337 -3.18 -20.57 9.40
N GLU A 338 -2.89 -20.36 8.11
CA GLU A 338 -2.74 -21.43 7.14
C GLU A 338 -1.51 -22.30 7.44
N SER A 339 -0.39 -21.70 7.85
CA SER A 339 0.81 -22.45 8.25
C SER A 339 0.53 -23.44 9.41
N LYS A 340 -0.44 -23.10 10.24
CA LYS A 340 -0.93 -23.91 11.37
C LYS A 340 -2.13 -24.79 11.00
N ARG A 341 -2.55 -24.82 9.72
CA ARG A 341 -3.71 -25.57 9.22
C ARG A 341 -5.03 -25.23 9.93
N LEU A 342 -5.20 -23.99 10.36
CA LEU A 342 -6.40 -23.54 11.07
C LEU A 342 -7.49 -23.05 10.13
N ILE A 343 -7.13 -22.67 8.90
CA ILE A 343 -8.05 -22.07 7.93
C ILE A 343 -8.63 -23.14 7.01
N SER A 344 -9.94 -23.04 6.77
CA SER A 344 -10.63 -23.87 5.78
C SER A 344 -10.38 -23.36 4.37
N HIS A 345 -10.39 -24.25 3.37
CA HIS A 345 -10.31 -23.85 1.95
C HIS A 345 -11.40 -22.82 1.57
N ARG A 346 -12.61 -22.96 2.14
CA ARG A 346 -13.71 -22.00 1.90
C ARG A 346 -13.37 -20.57 2.30
N LEU A 347 -12.72 -20.38 3.46
CA LEU A 347 -12.32 -19.04 3.90
C LEU A 347 -11.25 -18.45 2.99
N PHE A 348 -10.32 -19.29 2.52
CA PHE A 348 -9.31 -18.86 1.56
C PHE A 348 -9.94 -18.43 0.23
N ASP A 349 -10.92 -19.19 -0.29
CA ASP A 349 -11.66 -18.85 -1.49
C ASP A 349 -12.44 -17.53 -1.31
N ILE A 350 -13.08 -17.32 -0.14
CA ILE A 350 -13.76 -16.07 0.19
C ILE A 350 -12.79 -14.88 0.13
N VAL A 351 -11.58 -15.01 0.66
CA VAL A 351 -10.58 -13.93 0.60
C VAL A 351 -10.21 -13.60 -0.85
N ILE A 352 -10.02 -14.62 -1.70
CA ILE A 352 -9.74 -14.41 -3.14
C ILE A 352 -10.90 -13.66 -3.81
N TRP A 353 -12.14 -14.10 -3.61
CA TRP A 353 -13.31 -13.45 -4.18
C TRP A 353 -13.46 -12.01 -3.70
N CYS A 354 -13.25 -11.75 -2.41
CA CYS A 354 -13.25 -10.39 -1.87
C CYS A 354 -12.17 -9.53 -2.54
N GLY A 355 -10.96 -10.07 -2.77
CA GLY A 355 -9.91 -9.37 -3.50
C GLY A 355 -10.29 -9.06 -4.96
N ILE A 356 -10.89 -10.02 -5.67
CA ILE A 356 -11.38 -9.81 -7.04
C ILE A 356 -12.44 -8.70 -7.06
N PHE A 357 -13.44 -8.75 -6.18
CA PHE A 357 -14.48 -7.71 -6.11
C PHE A 357 -13.90 -6.33 -5.77
N THR A 358 -12.94 -6.25 -4.83
CA THR A 358 -12.25 -5.01 -4.50
C THR A 358 -11.52 -4.45 -5.72
N THR A 359 -10.79 -5.29 -6.45
CA THR A 359 -10.05 -4.87 -7.66
C THR A 359 -11.00 -4.40 -8.77
N VAL A 360 -12.07 -5.15 -9.05
CA VAL A 360 -13.06 -4.78 -10.07
C VAL A 360 -13.76 -3.46 -9.70
N PHE A 361 -14.16 -3.32 -8.44
CA PHE A 361 -14.80 -2.10 -7.99
C PHE A 361 -13.85 -0.90 -8.09
N ASN A 362 -12.61 -1.04 -7.68
CA ASN A 362 -11.61 0.01 -7.83
C ASN A 362 -11.39 0.37 -9.30
N ALA A 363 -11.34 -0.61 -10.20
CA ALA A 363 -11.23 -0.36 -11.64
C ALA A 363 -12.43 0.44 -12.18
N VAL A 364 -13.65 0.11 -11.76
CA VAL A 364 -14.85 0.84 -12.14
C VAL A 364 -14.90 2.24 -11.55
N ASN A 365 -14.57 2.37 -10.26
CA ASN A 365 -14.59 3.65 -9.55
C ASN A 365 -13.54 4.62 -10.12
N TYR A 366 -12.36 4.10 -10.44
CA TYR A 366 -11.25 4.89 -11.00
C TYR A 366 -11.14 4.83 -12.52
N ARG A 367 -12.23 4.42 -13.23
CA ARG A 367 -12.20 4.30 -14.70
C ARG A 367 -11.74 5.57 -15.42
N GLY A 368 -12.09 6.75 -14.90
CA GLY A 368 -11.64 8.04 -15.45
C GLY A 368 -10.12 8.23 -15.37
N TYR A 369 -9.50 7.82 -14.28
CA TYR A 369 -8.04 7.84 -14.12
C TYR A 369 -7.38 6.83 -15.06
N ILE A 370 -7.96 5.64 -15.19
CA ILE A 370 -7.42 4.58 -16.04
C ILE A 370 -7.52 5.01 -17.52
N SER A 371 -8.67 5.51 -17.96
CA SER A 371 -8.89 5.90 -19.35
C SER A 371 -8.12 7.16 -19.78
N SER A 372 -7.79 8.04 -18.85
CA SER A 372 -6.96 9.22 -19.15
C SER A 372 -5.46 8.93 -19.15
N SER A 373 -5.04 7.79 -18.62
CA SER A 373 -3.64 7.39 -18.51
C SER A 373 -3.14 6.68 -19.76
N SER A 374 -1.82 6.74 -19.99
CA SER A 374 -1.16 6.12 -21.17
C SER A 374 -0.64 4.72 -20.87
N PHE A 375 -1.43 3.89 -20.17
CA PHE A 375 -0.99 2.55 -19.73
C PHE A 375 -0.67 1.61 -20.88
N GLU A 376 -1.25 1.81 -22.07
CA GLU A 376 -0.95 1.04 -23.28
C GLU A 376 0.53 1.13 -23.69
N LYS A 377 1.20 2.25 -23.34
CA LYS A 377 2.62 2.47 -23.63
C LYS A 377 3.55 1.57 -22.84
N ILE A 378 3.06 0.82 -21.84
CA ILE A 378 3.84 -0.19 -21.13
C ILE A 378 4.34 -1.32 -22.04
N ALA A 379 3.76 -1.45 -23.23
CA ALA A 379 4.23 -2.38 -24.27
C ALA A 379 5.46 -1.88 -25.03
N ALA A 380 5.75 -0.58 -25.00
CA ALA A 380 6.90 0.03 -25.65
C ALA A 380 8.19 -0.15 -24.83
N PRO A 381 9.38 0.07 -25.43
CA PRO A 381 10.64 0.05 -24.71
C PRO A 381 10.68 1.06 -23.55
N VAL A 382 11.32 0.66 -22.44
CA VAL A 382 11.36 1.46 -21.20
C VAL A 382 11.92 2.86 -21.42
N VAL A 383 12.99 3.00 -22.21
CA VAL A 383 13.65 4.30 -22.43
C VAL A 383 12.71 5.29 -23.11
N PRO A 384 12.09 5.01 -24.27
CA PRO A 384 11.05 5.87 -24.85
C PRO A 384 9.89 6.13 -23.89
N VAL A 385 9.41 5.12 -23.13
CA VAL A 385 8.31 5.32 -22.16
C VAL A 385 8.68 6.42 -21.17
N ILE A 386 9.90 6.43 -20.64
CA ILE A 386 10.37 7.41 -19.68
C ILE A 386 10.60 8.80 -20.35
N LEU A 387 11.19 8.84 -21.53
CA LEU A 387 11.57 10.10 -22.17
C LEU A 387 10.38 10.83 -22.81
N ASP A 388 9.44 10.07 -23.42
CA ASP A 388 8.36 10.66 -24.22
C ASP A 388 7.09 10.96 -23.38
N ASN A 389 7.00 10.42 -22.15
CA ASN A 389 5.82 10.60 -21.29
C ASN A 389 6.18 11.38 -20.03
N VAL A 390 6.58 12.62 -20.21
CA VAL A 390 6.94 13.54 -19.12
C VAL A 390 5.77 14.48 -18.82
N TYR A 391 5.31 14.49 -17.56
CA TYR A 391 4.26 15.39 -17.07
C TYR A 391 4.91 16.49 -16.22
N ASP A 392 5.61 17.42 -16.88
CA ASP A 392 6.20 18.57 -16.23
C ASP A 392 5.17 19.67 -15.93
N LYS A 393 5.61 20.77 -15.31
CA LYS A 393 4.75 21.88 -14.95
C LYS A 393 4.10 22.54 -16.19
N GLN A 394 4.81 22.60 -17.32
CA GLN A 394 4.31 23.19 -18.57
C GLN A 394 3.22 22.31 -19.17
N TRP A 395 3.47 21.00 -19.25
CA TRP A 395 2.50 20.01 -19.72
C TRP A 395 1.21 20.05 -18.88
N LEU A 396 1.34 20.08 -17.53
CA LEU A 396 0.19 20.16 -16.62
C LEU A 396 -0.67 21.38 -16.86
N ASN A 397 -0.04 22.55 -17.01
CA ASN A 397 -0.75 23.81 -17.24
C ASN A 397 -1.50 23.81 -18.59
N SER A 398 -0.94 23.17 -19.61
CA SER A 398 -1.50 23.14 -20.97
C SER A 398 -2.59 22.09 -21.16
N ASN A 399 -2.48 20.94 -20.47
CA ASN A 399 -3.31 19.75 -20.77
C ASN A 399 -4.37 19.45 -19.71
N ILE A 400 -4.21 19.93 -18.48
CA ILE A 400 -5.21 19.67 -17.43
C ILE A 400 -6.26 20.79 -17.42
N LYS A 401 -7.52 20.44 -17.71
CA LYS A 401 -8.67 21.37 -17.69
C LYS A 401 -8.89 21.97 -16.29
N SER A 402 -9.44 23.19 -16.25
CA SER A 402 -9.70 23.92 -15.00
C SER A 402 -10.60 23.17 -14.01
N GLU A 403 -11.49 22.33 -14.49
CA GLU A 403 -12.39 21.49 -13.66
C GLU A 403 -11.63 20.38 -12.91
N ALA A 404 -10.64 19.76 -13.56
CA ALA A 404 -9.78 18.75 -12.92
C ALA A 404 -8.74 19.38 -11.95
N LYS A 405 -8.62 20.71 -11.92
CA LYS A 405 -7.77 21.45 -10.99
C LYS A 405 -8.45 21.74 -9.65
N ARG A 406 -9.80 21.68 -9.59
CA ARG A 406 -10.62 22.11 -8.43
C ARG A 406 -11.13 20.94 -7.58
N SER A 407 -11.05 19.71 -8.07
CA SER A 407 -11.41 18.50 -7.32
C SER A 407 -10.18 17.95 -6.55
#